data_2d72ee1b346b067c31c4e9d698e9ef15
#
_entry.id   2d72ee1b346b067c31c4e9d698e9ef15
#
_cell.length_a   1.000
_cell.length_b   1.000
_cell.length_c   1.000
_cell.angle_alpha   90.00
_cell.angle_beta   90.00
_cell.angle_gamma   90.00
#
_symmetry.space_group_name_H-M   'P 1'
#
loop_
_entity.id
_entity.type
_entity.pdbx_description
1 polymer ?
#
loop_
_entity_poly.entity_id
_entity_poly.type
_entity_poly.pdbx_seq_one_letter_code
_entity_poly.pdbx_strand_id
1 'polypeptide(L)'
;MTALQDLLAKVEAGDWPSELFAGTVIGYHADSLCFHAFGGSLDAARELHKAVLPHHYAQLHMWPMPEMTRVDIGGGHVGRDNIPARAWLIAILRALIAKEGET
;
A
#
# COMPACT_ATOMS: atom_id res chain seq x y z
N MET A 1 13.70 -3.33 12.59
CA MET A 1 12.63 -3.04 11.63
C MET A 1 11.66 -4.18 11.58
N THR A 2 10.39 -3.88 11.40
CA THR A 2 9.37 -4.92 11.26
C THR A 2 9.30 -5.41 9.81
N ALA A 3 8.64 -6.56 9.61
CA ALA A 3 8.44 -7.09 8.26
C ALA A 3 7.62 -6.13 7.39
N LEU A 4 6.65 -5.42 7.98
CA LEU A 4 5.87 -4.40 7.24
C LEU A 4 6.76 -3.25 6.79
N GLN A 5 7.68 -2.80 7.63
CA GLN A 5 8.62 -1.73 7.26
C GLN A 5 9.56 -2.18 6.15
N ASP A 6 10.01 -3.43 6.18
CA ASP A 6 10.86 -3.98 5.11
C ASP A 6 10.09 -4.06 3.80
N LEU A 7 8.83 -4.48 3.84
CA LEU A 7 8.00 -4.53 2.64
C LEU A 7 7.77 -3.12 2.09
N LEU A 8 7.46 -2.16 2.95
CA LEU A 8 7.26 -0.77 2.54
C LEU A 8 8.52 -0.22 1.85
N ALA A 9 9.70 -0.46 2.42
CA ALA A 9 10.94 0.02 1.84
C ALA A 9 11.16 -0.55 0.44
N LYS A 10 10.85 -1.81 0.21
CA LYS A 10 10.99 -2.43 -1.11
C LYS A 10 9.99 -1.86 -2.11
N VAL A 11 8.75 -1.67 -1.71
CA VAL A 11 7.72 -1.08 -2.56
C VAL A 11 8.09 0.34 -2.96
N GLU A 12 8.57 1.14 -2.01
CA GLU A 12 9.00 2.52 -2.29
C GLU A 12 10.21 2.57 -3.23
N ALA A 13 11.06 1.57 -3.17
CA ALA A 13 12.21 1.47 -4.08
C ALA A 13 11.81 0.96 -5.48
N GLY A 14 10.56 0.60 -5.69
CA GLY A 14 10.11 0.04 -6.96
C GLY A 14 10.47 -1.42 -7.12
N ASP A 15 10.69 -2.14 -6.03
CA ASP A 15 11.17 -3.50 -6.01
C ASP A 15 10.15 -4.40 -5.30
N TRP A 16 9.86 -5.55 -5.88
CA TRP A 16 8.95 -6.51 -5.26
C TRP A 16 9.73 -7.72 -4.77
N PRO A 17 9.54 -8.15 -3.52
CA PRO A 17 10.21 -9.35 -3.02
C PRO A 17 9.81 -10.57 -3.85
N SER A 18 10.77 -11.40 -4.20
CA SER A 18 10.56 -12.56 -5.06
C SER A 18 9.81 -13.70 -4.37
N GLU A 19 9.62 -13.63 -3.07
CA GLU A 19 8.92 -14.64 -2.29
C GLU A 19 7.57 -14.11 -1.80
N LEU A 20 6.73 -14.98 -1.25
CA LEU A 20 5.42 -14.60 -0.73
C LEU A 20 5.55 -13.79 0.57
N PHE A 21 6.27 -12.68 0.46
CA PHE A 21 6.60 -11.85 1.61
C PHE A 21 5.36 -11.16 2.19
N ALA A 22 4.52 -10.61 1.34
CA ALA A 22 3.30 -9.93 1.79
C ALA A 22 2.33 -10.92 2.44
N GLY A 23 2.26 -12.14 1.91
CA GLY A 23 1.41 -13.18 2.46
C GLY A 23 1.77 -13.57 3.87
N THR A 24 3.06 -13.57 4.20
CA THR A 24 3.51 -13.86 5.56
C THR A 24 3.33 -12.68 6.50
N VAL A 25 3.23 -11.46 5.98
CA VAL A 25 3.14 -10.24 6.77
C VAL A 25 1.68 -9.81 6.99
N ILE A 26 0.84 -9.92 5.96
CA ILE A 26 -0.52 -9.40 5.98
C ILE A 26 -1.56 -10.52 5.89
N GLY A 27 -1.20 -11.67 5.35
CA GLY A 27 -2.08 -12.81 5.17
C GLY A 27 -2.12 -13.28 3.72
N TYR A 28 -2.39 -14.55 3.51
CA TYR A 28 -2.37 -15.15 2.17
C TYR A 28 -3.28 -14.47 1.16
N HIS A 29 -4.46 -14.08 1.61
CA HIS A 29 -5.41 -13.41 0.72
C HIS A 29 -4.86 -12.06 0.25
N ALA A 30 -4.16 -11.37 1.13
CA ALA A 30 -3.60 -10.06 0.84
C ALA A 30 -2.36 -10.12 -0.06
N ASP A 31 -1.68 -11.26 -0.10
CA ASP A 31 -0.46 -11.41 -0.90
C ASP A 31 -0.72 -11.13 -2.39
N SER A 32 -1.74 -11.77 -2.94
CA SER A 32 -2.10 -11.58 -4.35
C SER A 32 -2.53 -10.14 -4.62
N LEU A 33 -3.30 -9.55 -3.71
CA LEU A 33 -3.77 -8.17 -3.86
C LEU A 33 -2.60 -7.19 -3.80
N CYS A 34 -1.65 -7.40 -2.89
CA CYS A 34 -0.45 -6.57 -2.81
C CYS A 34 0.36 -6.64 -4.09
N PHE A 35 0.57 -7.83 -4.61
CA PHE A 35 1.33 -8.04 -5.84
C PHE A 35 0.69 -7.31 -7.02
N HIS A 36 -0.62 -7.48 -7.19
CA HIS A 36 -1.34 -6.81 -8.29
C HIS A 36 -1.39 -5.29 -8.11
N ALA A 37 -1.55 -4.81 -6.88
CA ALA A 37 -1.51 -3.38 -6.62
C ALA A 37 -0.13 -2.80 -6.94
N PHE A 38 0.93 -3.49 -6.56
CA PHE A 38 2.29 -3.09 -6.90
C PHE A 38 2.48 -3.00 -8.42
N GLY A 39 1.87 -3.94 -9.15
CA GLY A 39 1.91 -3.97 -10.61
C GLY A 39 1.03 -2.93 -11.30
N GLY A 40 0.24 -2.17 -10.57
CA GLY A 40 -0.56 -1.09 -11.12
C GLY A 40 -2.08 -1.29 -11.09
N SER A 41 -2.58 -2.36 -10.48
CA SER A 41 -4.02 -2.61 -10.42
C SER A 41 -4.69 -1.80 -9.33
N LEU A 42 -5.49 -0.79 -9.70
CA LEU A 42 -6.28 0.00 -8.75
C LEU A 42 -7.37 -0.85 -8.09
N ASP A 43 -7.94 -1.80 -8.82
CA ASP A 43 -8.94 -2.71 -8.25
C ASP A 43 -8.33 -3.55 -7.12
N ALA A 44 -7.10 -4.04 -7.32
CA ALA A 44 -6.42 -4.81 -6.29
C ALA A 44 -6.10 -3.96 -5.07
N ALA A 45 -5.65 -2.72 -5.28
CA ALA A 45 -5.38 -1.79 -4.18
C ALA A 45 -6.65 -1.50 -3.38
N ARG A 46 -7.77 -1.29 -4.07
CA ARG A 46 -9.07 -1.07 -3.45
C ARG A 46 -9.52 -2.27 -2.61
N GLU A 47 -9.41 -3.47 -3.18
CA GLU A 47 -9.80 -4.68 -2.47
C GLU A 47 -8.90 -4.94 -1.27
N LEU A 48 -7.60 -4.69 -1.40
CA LEU A 48 -6.68 -4.78 -0.29
C LEU A 48 -7.06 -3.81 0.83
N HIS A 49 -7.35 -2.56 0.46
CA HIS A 49 -7.78 -1.54 1.42
C HIS A 49 -9.02 -1.99 2.20
N LYS A 50 -10.03 -2.51 1.49
CA LYS A 50 -11.25 -3.00 2.10
C LYS A 50 -10.99 -4.17 3.05
N ALA A 51 -10.04 -5.02 2.71
CA ALA A 51 -9.71 -6.20 3.53
C ALA A 51 -8.98 -5.85 4.81
N VAL A 52 -8.04 -4.89 4.75
CA VAL A 52 -7.14 -4.61 5.88
C VAL A 52 -7.44 -3.30 6.62
N LEU A 53 -8.14 -2.38 5.98
CA LEU A 53 -8.49 -1.07 6.56
C LEU A 53 -9.96 -0.73 6.27
N PRO A 54 -10.91 -1.58 6.66
CA PRO A 54 -12.32 -1.41 6.25
C PRO A 54 -12.98 -0.16 6.81
N HIS A 55 -12.44 0.42 7.88
CA HIS A 55 -13.03 1.59 8.52
C HIS A 55 -12.28 2.88 8.18
N HIS A 56 -11.32 2.83 7.27
CA HIS A 56 -10.56 3.99 6.83
C HIS A 56 -10.97 4.34 5.40
N TYR A 57 -11.17 5.62 5.13
CA TYR A 57 -11.40 6.06 3.77
C TYR A 57 -10.07 6.50 3.13
N ALA A 58 -10.03 6.47 1.81
CA ALA A 58 -8.87 6.88 1.03
C ALA A 58 -9.27 7.95 0.04
N GLN A 59 -8.40 8.93 -0.16
CA GLN A 59 -8.57 9.96 -1.18
C GLN A 59 -7.36 9.92 -2.11
N LEU A 60 -7.63 9.84 -3.41
CA LEU A 60 -6.61 9.83 -4.43
C LEU A 60 -6.52 11.21 -5.08
N HIS A 61 -5.32 11.76 -5.11
CA HIS A 61 -5.04 13.03 -5.77
C HIS A 61 -4.06 12.78 -6.91
N MET A 62 -4.47 13.07 -8.12
CA MET A 62 -3.65 12.85 -9.32
C MET A 62 -3.31 14.18 -9.95
N TRP A 63 -2.03 14.35 -10.23
CA TRP A 63 -1.55 15.55 -10.94
C TRP A 63 -1.13 15.17 -12.35
N PRO A 64 -1.59 15.91 -13.36
CA PRO A 64 -1.22 15.58 -14.73
C PRO A 64 0.25 15.85 -15.06
N MET A 65 0.90 16.78 -14.38
CA MET A 65 2.30 17.14 -14.68
C MET A 65 2.99 17.70 -13.44
N PRO A 66 4.05 17.08 -12.92
CA PRO A 66 4.52 15.74 -13.31
C PRO A 66 3.52 14.67 -12.89
N GLU A 67 3.52 13.57 -13.58
CA GLU A 67 2.61 12.47 -13.27
C GLU A 67 2.93 11.90 -11.88
N MET A 68 2.09 12.24 -10.94
CA MET A 68 2.26 11.81 -9.57
C MET A 68 0.89 11.59 -8.97
N THR A 69 0.75 10.52 -8.23
CA THR A 69 -0.44 10.25 -7.45
C THR A 69 -0.08 10.30 -5.98
N ARG A 70 -0.91 10.99 -5.23
CA ARG A 70 -0.85 10.99 -3.78
C ARG A 70 -2.13 10.34 -3.26
N VAL A 71 -2.00 9.42 -2.33
CA VAL A 71 -3.13 8.80 -1.67
C VAL A 71 -3.08 9.12 -0.20
N ASP A 72 -4.16 9.70 0.32
CA ASP A 72 -4.31 10.00 1.74
C ASP A 72 -5.29 9.00 2.35
N ILE A 73 -4.86 8.28 3.36
CA ILE A 73 -5.75 7.41 4.14
C ILE A 73 -6.05 8.11 5.46
N GLY A 74 -7.29 8.00 5.91
CA GLY A 74 -7.74 8.63 7.14
C GLY A 74 -6.77 8.37 8.30
N GLY A 75 -6.41 9.42 9.02
CA GLY A 75 -5.40 9.35 10.08
C GLY A 75 -4.06 9.93 9.66
N GLY A 76 -3.94 10.46 8.45
CA GLY A 76 -2.73 11.16 8.01
C GLY A 76 -1.67 10.27 7.37
N HIS A 77 -2.06 9.13 6.84
CA HIS A 77 -1.12 8.21 6.19
C HIS A 77 -1.10 8.49 4.68
N VAL A 78 0.07 8.83 4.17
CA VAL A 78 0.22 9.30 2.79
C VAL A 78 1.14 8.37 2.02
N GLY A 79 0.73 8.01 0.79
CA GLY A 79 1.57 7.32 -0.16
C GLY A 79 1.70 8.15 -1.44
N ARG A 80 2.87 8.14 -2.05
CA ARG A 80 3.13 8.86 -3.31
C ARG A 80 3.89 7.96 -4.26
N ASP A 81 3.45 7.96 -5.50
CA ASP A 81 4.13 7.23 -6.58
C ASP A 81 3.55 7.71 -7.90
N ASN A 82 4.30 7.55 -8.99
CA ASN A 82 3.78 7.85 -10.32
C ASN A 82 2.77 6.79 -10.80
N ILE A 83 2.71 5.65 -10.14
CA ILE A 83 1.71 4.60 -10.41
C ILE A 83 0.64 4.69 -9.33
N PRO A 84 -0.62 5.03 -9.68
CA PRO A 84 -1.68 5.26 -8.67
C PRO A 84 -1.91 4.10 -7.71
N ALA A 85 -1.95 2.88 -8.21
CA ALA A 85 -2.18 1.70 -7.37
C ALA A 85 -1.03 1.50 -6.39
N ARG A 86 0.20 1.78 -6.82
CA ARG A 86 1.38 1.65 -5.97
C ARG A 86 1.39 2.73 -4.88
N ALA A 87 0.98 3.96 -5.22
CA ALA A 87 0.82 5.02 -4.23
C ALA A 87 -0.18 4.60 -3.15
N TRP A 88 -1.29 4.00 -3.56
CA TRP A 88 -2.30 3.50 -2.62
C TRP A 88 -1.74 2.39 -1.75
N LEU A 89 -1.00 1.46 -2.33
CA LEU A 89 -0.34 0.39 -1.57
C LEU A 89 0.62 0.95 -0.52
N ILE A 90 1.43 1.95 -0.90
CA ILE A 90 2.35 2.61 0.05
C ILE A 90 1.56 3.22 1.21
N ALA A 91 0.46 3.91 0.94
CA ALA A 91 -0.37 4.50 1.98
C ALA A 91 -0.95 3.42 2.91
N ILE A 92 -1.43 2.31 2.34
CA ILE A 92 -1.95 1.19 3.11
C ILE A 92 -0.87 0.63 4.05
N LEU A 93 0.34 0.40 3.54
CA LEU A 93 1.43 -0.14 4.34
C LEU A 93 1.82 0.79 5.48
N ARG A 94 1.85 2.11 5.22
CA ARG A 94 2.13 3.09 6.26
C ARG A 94 1.05 3.09 7.34
N ALA A 95 -0.21 2.97 6.95
CA ALA A 95 -1.32 2.91 7.90
C ALA A 95 -1.24 1.64 8.76
N LEU A 96 -0.89 0.51 8.16
CA LEU A 96 -0.76 -0.74 8.89
C LEU A 96 0.42 -0.70 9.87
N ILE A 97 1.53 -0.08 9.48
CA ILE A 97 2.68 0.11 10.36
C ILE A 97 2.29 0.96 11.57
N ALA A 98 1.57 2.06 11.34
CA ALA A 98 1.12 2.93 12.42
C ALA A 98 0.17 2.19 13.37
N LYS A 99 -0.74 1.39 12.81
CA LYS A 99 -1.68 0.59 13.61
C LYS A 99 -0.93 -0.44 14.46
N GLU A 100 0.08 -1.08 13.90
CA GLU A 100 0.93 -2.03 14.63
C GLU A 100 1.65 -1.35 15.79
N GLY A 101 2.13 -0.12 15.58
CA GLY A 101 2.83 0.63 16.61
C GLY A 101 1.94 1.13 17.75
N GLU A 102 0.62 1.09 17.59
CA GLU A 102 -0.33 1.54 18.61
C GLU A 102 -0.61 0.47 19.68
N THR A 103 -0.15 -0.74 19.47
CA THR A 103 -0.34 -1.82 20.46
C THR A 103 0.88 -1.99 21.40
#